data_3d3668a3acf8949293100945487b653d
#
_entry.id   3d3668a3acf8949293100945487b653d
#
_cell.length_a   1.000
_cell.length_b   1.000
_cell.length_c   1.000
_cell.angle_alpha   90.00
_cell.angle_beta   90.00
_cell.angle_gamma   90.00
#
_symmetry.space_group_name_H-M   'P 1'
#
loop_
_entity.id
_entity.type
_entity.pdbx_description
1 polymer ?
#
loop_
_entity_poly.entity_id
_entity_poly.type
_entity_poly.pdbx_seq_one_letter_code
_entity_poly.pdbx_strand_id
1 'polypeptide(L)'
;MKVVPSFKLTQEGSDIIVNAAIEKAQELKQIVSIAVVDAGGHLFAFKRMTNGRTHNTLLALAKARGAALTTAATGKKNREGAEIPDHQVLAQTLGVGPGWFISIEGGIPITVEGQCIGAVGVSGAPSAVDRQIGQAGIDAFARA
;
A
#
# COMPACT_ATOMS: atom_id res chain seq x y z
N MET A 1 0.49 15.82 -27.96
CA MET A 1 1.56 15.18 -27.13
C MET A 1 1.44 13.68 -27.28
N LYS A 2 2.54 13.01 -27.62
CA LYS A 2 2.53 11.54 -27.81
C LYS A 2 2.97 10.77 -26.55
N VAL A 3 3.61 11.43 -25.62
CA VAL A 3 4.10 10.87 -24.35
C VAL A 3 3.97 11.91 -23.26
N VAL A 4 3.94 11.45 -22.04
CA VAL A 4 3.98 12.31 -20.84
C VAL A 4 5.16 11.90 -19.97
N PRO A 5 5.82 12.86 -19.29
CA PRO A 5 6.85 12.54 -18.31
C PRO A 5 6.25 11.77 -17.13
N SER A 6 7.02 10.88 -16.54
CA SER A 6 6.59 10.14 -15.34
C SER A 6 7.73 10.08 -14.32
N PHE A 7 7.36 10.09 -13.06
CA PHE A 7 8.27 9.89 -11.94
C PHE A 7 8.41 8.42 -11.62
N LYS A 8 9.55 8.05 -11.04
CA LYS A 8 9.79 6.69 -10.56
C LYS A 8 10.23 6.73 -9.11
N LEU A 9 9.76 5.76 -8.34
CA LEU A 9 10.22 5.56 -6.98
C LEU A 9 11.70 5.16 -6.98
N THR A 10 12.46 5.70 -6.03
CA THR A 10 13.87 5.33 -5.82
C THR A 10 13.99 4.41 -4.61
N GLN A 11 15.13 3.72 -4.51
CA GLN A 11 15.46 2.94 -3.31
C GLN A 11 15.40 3.82 -2.06
N GLU A 12 16.00 5.00 -2.11
CA GLU A 12 15.98 5.95 -0.99
C GLU A 12 14.56 6.30 -0.56
N GLY A 13 13.69 6.64 -1.49
CA GLY A 13 12.28 6.93 -1.19
C GLY A 13 11.56 5.74 -0.57
N SER A 14 11.82 4.54 -1.09
CA SER A 14 11.26 3.30 -0.54
C SER A 14 11.75 3.05 0.90
N ASP A 15 13.03 3.25 1.16
CA ASP A 15 13.63 3.05 2.49
C ASP A 15 13.04 4.03 3.52
N ILE A 16 12.81 5.27 3.13
CA ILE A 16 12.13 6.26 3.99
C ILE A 16 10.74 5.75 4.41
N ILE A 17 9.96 5.26 3.46
CA ILE A 17 8.61 4.74 3.74
C ILE A 17 8.66 3.55 4.69
N VAL A 18 9.48 2.56 4.38
CA VAL A 18 9.58 1.33 5.18
C VAL A 18 10.04 1.63 6.60
N ASN A 19 11.08 2.46 6.75
CA ASN A 19 11.63 2.78 8.07
C ASN A 19 10.64 3.54 8.93
N ALA A 20 9.96 4.53 8.38
CA ALA A 20 8.95 5.30 9.11
C ALA A 20 7.73 4.45 9.49
N ALA A 21 7.32 3.53 8.61
CA ALA A 21 6.24 2.60 8.91
C ALA A 21 6.62 1.64 10.06
N ILE A 22 7.84 1.13 10.06
CA ILE A 22 8.35 0.27 11.15
C ILE A 22 8.37 1.03 12.47
N GLU A 23 8.90 2.25 12.47
CA GLU A 23 8.91 3.09 13.67
C GLU A 23 7.52 3.31 14.23
N LYS A 24 6.56 3.59 13.35
CA LYS A 24 5.16 3.77 13.75
C LYS A 24 4.55 2.48 14.30
N ALA A 25 4.84 1.34 13.69
CA ALA A 25 4.38 0.05 14.19
C ALA A 25 4.93 -0.24 15.59
N GLN A 26 6.21 0.05 15.82
CA GLN A 26 6.85 -0.10 17.14
C GLN A 26 6.21 0.84 18.16
N GLU A 27 5.98 2.09 17.82
CA GLU A 27 5.29 3.07 18.67
C GLU A 27 3.91 2.57 19.08
N LEU A 28 3.16 1.97 18.15
CA LEU A 28 1.82 1.44 18.40
C LEU A 28 1.83 0.00 18.95
N LYS A 29 3.02 -0.56 19.19
CA LYS A 29 3.20 -1.94 19.69
C LYS A 29 2.52 -2.99 18.79
N GLN A 30 2.67 -2.81 17.48
CA GLN A 30 2.16 -3.72 16.47
C GLN A 30 3.29 -4.47 15.78
N ILE A 31 3.01 -5.70 15.34
CA ILE A 31 3.90 -6.54 14.55
C ILE A 31 3.29 -6.69 13.17
N VAL A 32 3.92 -6.09 12.16
CA VAL A 32 3.36 -6.03 10.81
C VAL A 32 4.38 -6.46 9.76
N SER A 33 3.87 -6.74 8.56
CA SER A 33 4.64 -6.80 7.34
C SER A 33 4.34 -5.55 6.51
N ILE A 34 5.36 -5.03 5.83
CA ILE A 34 5.29 -3.81 5.03
C ILE A 34 5.84 -4.12 3.65
N ALA A 35 5.05 -3.86 2.63
CA ALA A 35 5.45 -4.00 1.23
C ALA A 35 5.40 -2.65 0.55
N VAL A 36 6.39 -2.35 -0.30
CA VAL A 36 6.37 -1.21 -1.21
C VAL A 36 6.47 -1.76 -2.62
N VAL A 37 5.59 -1.29 -3.50
CA VAL A 37 5.56 -1.66 -4.91
C VAL A 37 5.71 -0.42 -5.78
N ASP A 38 6.15 -0.61 -7.04
CA ASP A 38 6.17 0.45 -8.04
C ASP A 38 4.77 0.70 -8.63
N ALA A 39 4.68 1.59 -9.61
CA ALA A 39 3.40 1.95 -10.25
C ALA A 39 2.70 0.76 -10.93
N GLY A 40 3.45 -0.24 -11.36
CA GLY A 40 2.92 -1.46 -11.96
C GLY A 40 2.57 -2.56 -10.95
N GLY A 41 2.72 -2.30 -9.66
CA GLY A 41 2.47 -3.28 -8.61
C GLY A 41 3.61 -4.28 -8.38
N HIS A 42 4.78 -4.06 -9.00
CA HIS A 42 5.94 -4.92 -8.82
C HIS A 42 6.65 -4.61 -7.49
N LEU A 43 7.03 -5.66 -6.78
CA LEU A 43 7.68 -5.54 -5.48
C LEU A 43 8.96 -4.71 -5.59
N PHE A 44 9.06 -3.67 -4.78
CA PHE A 44 10.23 -2.78 -4.69
C PHE A 44 11.00 -3.00 -3.39
N ALA A 45 10.29 -3.08 -2.26
CA ALA A 45 10.88 -3.36 -0.96
C ALA A 45 9.88 -4.11 -0.08
N PHE A 46 10.39 -4.94 0.82
CA PHE A 46 9.57 -5.69 1.76
C PHE A 46 10.27 -5.82 3.11
N LYS A 47 9.49 -5.66 4.19
CA LYS A 47 9.96 -5.92 5.54
C LYS A 47 8.91 -6.67 6.34
N ARG A 48 9.29 -7.84 6.84
CA ARG A 48 8.52 -8.59 7.81
C ARG A 48 9.16 -8.40 9.18
N MET A 49 8.41 -7.86 10.13
CA MET A 49 8.90 -7.72 11.50
C MET A 49 9.03 -9.07 12.18
N THR A 50 9.92 -9.17 13.16
CA THR A 50 10.09 -10.40 13.96
C THR A 50 8.75 -10.83 14.56
N ASN A 51 8.46 -12.12 14.49
CA ASN A 51 7.18 -12.72 14.90
C ASN A 51 5.98 -12.35 14.01
N GLY A 52 6.20 -11.69 12.88
CA GLY A 52 5.13 -11.43 11.91
C GLY A 52 4.56 -12.74 11.34
N ARG A 53 3.24 -12.83 11.25
CA ARG A 53 2.55 -14.02 10.75
C ARG A 53 2.72 -14.12 9.23
N THR A 54 2.88 -15.35 8.74
CA THR A 54 3.19 -15.61 7.32
C THR A 54 2.14 -15.03 6.36
N HIS A 55 0.84 -15.19 6.66
CA HIS A 55 -0.21 -14.70 5.75
C HIS A 55 -0.20 -13.18 5.59
N ASN A 56 0.30 -12.44 6.57
CA ASN A 56 0.42 -10.98 6.47
C ASN A 56 1.48 -10.55 5.45
N THR A 57 2.44 -11.39 5.13
CA THR A 57 3.38 -11.18 4.03
C THR A 57 2.63 -11.07 2.70
N LEU A 58 1.70 -12.00 2.45
CA LEU A 58 0.89 -12.00 1.24
C LEU A 58 -0.11 -10.85 1.21
N LEU A 59 -0.74 -10.56 2.35
CA LEU A 59 -1.74 -9.49 2.44
C LEU A 59 -1.11 -8.10 2.34
N ALA A 60 0.07 -7.88 2.92
CA ALA A 60 0.79 -6.61 2.75
C ALA A 60 1.07 -6.33 1.28
N LEU A 61 1.55 -7.33 0.55
CA LEU A 61 1.81 -7.22 -0.89
C LEU A 61 0.53 -6.97 -1.68
N ALA A 62 -0.56 -7.70 -1.37
CA ALA A 62 -1.85 -7.51 -2.03
C ALA A 62 -2.43 -6.11 -1.78
N LYS A 63 -2.28 -5.57 -0.57
CA LYS A 63 -2.71 -4.21 -0.24
C LYS A 63 -1.89 -3.17 -1.03
N ALA A 64 -0.57 -3.32 -1.09
CA ALA A 64 0.28 -2.44 -1.88
C ALA A 64 -0.10 -2.47 -3.37
N ARG A 65 -0.25 -3.67 -3.95
CA ARG A 65 -0.66 -3.85 -5.35
C ARG A 65 -2.02 -3.23 -5.63
N GLY A 66 -3.00 -3.52 -4.78
CA GLY A 66 -4.35 -2.96 -4.92
C GLY A 66 -4.34 -1.42 -4.92
N ALA A 67 -3.58 -0.81 -4.03
CA ALA A 67 -3.46 0.65 -3.97
C ALA A 67 -2.75 1.23 -5.20
N ALA A 68 -1.68 0.58 -5.67
CA ALA A 68 -0.95 1.05 -6.86
C ALA A 68 -1.82 0.97 -8.12
N LEU A 69 -2.51 -0.15 -8.34
CA LEU A 69 -3.29 -0.38 -9.56
C LEU A 69 -4.57 0.46 -9.61
N THR A 70 -5.23 0.67 -8.48
CA THR A 70 -6.44 1.51 -8.42
C THR A 70 -6.12 2.99 -8.23
N THR A 71 -4.88 3.30 -7.88
CA THR A 71 -4.44 4.65 -7.49
C THR A 71 -5.23 5.24 -6.32
N ALA A 72 -5.77 4.36 -5.46
CA ALA A 72 -6.58 4.70 -4.30
C ALA A 72 -6.14 3.89 -3.07
N ALA A 73 -6.35 4.42 -1.88
CA ALA A 73 -6.18 3.65 -0.66
C ALA A 73 -7.10 2.43 -0.68
N THR A 74 -6.62 1.28 -0.20
CA THR A 74 -7.44 0.08 -0.12
C THR A 74 -8.51 0.22 0.95
N GLY A 75 -9.67 -0.42 0.72
CA GLY A 75 -10.83 -0.35 1.59
C GLY A 75 -12.09 -0.51 0.75
N LYS A 76 -13.23 -0.17 1.33
CA LYS A 76 -14.53 -0.30 0.65
C LYS A 76 -14.92 0.95 -0.15
N LYS A 77 -14.02 1.92 -0.29
CA LYS A 77 -14.28 3.15 -1.06
C LYS A 77 -13.38 3.25 -2.27
N ASN A 78 -13.92 3.79 -3.36
CA ASN A 78 -13.15 4.09 -4.57
C ASN A 78 -12.36 5.42 -4.42
N ARG A 79 -11.66 5.82 -5.49
CA ARG A 79 -10.89 7.08 -5.53
C ARG A 79 -11.73 8.32 -5.21
N GLU A 80 -12.97 8.30 -5.62
CA GLU A 80 -13.92 9.40 -5.45
C GLU A 80 -14.59 9.39 -4.07
N GLY A 81 -14.29 8.38 -3.24
CA GLY A 81 -14.84 8.26 -1.89
C GLY A 81 -16.21 7.58 -1.81
N ALA A 82 -16.70 7.03 -2.91
CA ALA A 82 -17.95 6.27 -2.94
C ALA A 82 -17.73 4.83 -2.48
N GLU A 83 -18.68 4.28 -1.74
CA GLU A 83 -18.64 2.89 -1.30
C GLU A 83 -18.73 1.93 -2.48
N ILE A 84 -17.88 0.90 -2.48
CA ILE A 84 -17.86 -0.13 -3.51
C ILE A 84 -18.80 -1.26 -3.09
N PRO A 85 -19.83 -1.59 -3.87
CA PRO A 85 -20.72 -2.71 -3.53
C PRO A 85 -19.97 -4.05 -3.46
N ASP A 86 -20.44 -4.98 -2.62
CA ASP A 86 -19.77 -6.27 -2.42
C ASP A 86 -19.64 -7.07 -3.73
N HIS A 87 -20.63 -7.05 -4.61
CA HIS A 87 -20.55 -7.74 -5.90
C HIS A 87 -19.44 -7.16 -6.80
N GLN A 88 -19.20 -5.85 -6.72
CA GLN A 88 -18.15 -5.18 -7.49
C GLN A 88 -16.76 -5.50 -6.90
N VAL A 89 -16.65 -5.57 -5.58
CA VAL A 89 -15.40 -6.02 -4.91
C VAL A 89 -15.03 -7.41 -5.40
N LEU A 90 -16.00 -8.34 -5.44
CA LEU A 90 -15.77 -9.69 -5.93
C LEU A 90 -15.36 -9.70 -7.42
N ALA A 91 -16.08 -8.97 -8.26
CA ALA A 91 -15.78 -8.89 -9.69
C ALA A 91 -14.40 -8.31 -9.96
N GLN A 92 -14.01 -7.24 -9.25
CA GLN A 92 -12.67 -6.65 -9.38
C GLN A 92 -11.58 -7.61 -8.92
N THR A 93 -11.79 -8.31 -7.81
CA THR A 93 -10.84 -9.31 -7.31
C THR A 93 -10.59 -10.41 -8.33
N LEU A 94 -11.66 -10.94 -8.92
CA LEU A 94 -11.57 -11.97 -9.95
C LEU A 94 -10.98 -11.44 -11.26
N GLY A 95 -11.32 -10.20 -11.63
CA GLY A 95 -10.87 -9.59 -12.88
C GLY A 95 -9.39 -9.31 -12.95
N VAL A 96 -8.79 -8.87 -11.84
CA VAL A 96 -7.35 -8.59 -11.78
C VAL A 96 -6.53 -9.78 -11.28
N GLY A 97 -7.17 -10.75 -10.69
CA GLY A 97 -6.52 -11.96 -10.14
C GLY A 97 -6.28 -11.87 -8.64
N PRO A 98 -6.21 -13.04 -7.97
CA PRO A 98 -5.93 -13.10 -6.54
C PRO A 98 -4.62 -12.42 -6.18
N GLY A 99 -4.62 -11.61 -5.13
CA GLY A 99 -3.44 -10.91 -4.65
C GLY A 99 -3.15 -9.56 -5.31
N TRP A 100 -3.99 -9.12 -6.26
CA TRP A 100 -3.82 -7.84 -6.97
C TRP A 100 -4.87 -6.80 -6.62
N PHE A 101 -5.91 -7.17 -5.91
CA PHE A 101 -6.94 -6.28 -5.39
C PHE A 101 -7.44 -6.81 -4.05
N ILE A 102 -7.60 -5.91 -3.08
CA ILE A 102 -8.13 -6.26 -1.76
C ILE A 102 -8.86 -5.05 -1.18
N SER A 103 -10.01 -5.29 -0.58
CA SER A 103 -10.87 -4.25 -0.03
C SER A 103 -10.67 -3.99 1.47
N ILE A 104 -9.53 -4.43 2.01
CA ILE A 104 -9.17 -4.23 3.42
C ILE A 104 -8.16 -3.09 3.50
N GLU A 105 -8.33 -2.18 4.45
CA GLU A 105 -7.46 -1.03 4.64
C GLU A 105 -6.02 -1.44 4.96
N GLY A 106 -5.07 -0.61 4.56
CA GLY A 106 -3.64 -0.78 4.79
C GLY A 106 -2.77 -0.53 3.57
N GLY A 107 -3.36 -0.43 2.39
CA GLY A 107 -2.67 -0.03 1.16
C GLY A 107 -2.86 1.46 0.89
N ILE A 108 -1.78 2.18 0.61
CA ILE A 108 -1.83 3.63 0.36
C ILE A 108 -0.94 3.96 -0.84
N PRO A 109 -1.47 4.68 -1.86
CA PRO A 109 -0.67 5.09 -3.00
C PRO A 109 0.43 6.07 -2.61
N ILE A 110 1.55 5.99 -3.32
CA ILE A 110 2.61 7.00 -3.28
C ILE A 110 2.37 7.93 -4.45
N THR A 111 2.02 9.17 -4.17
CA THR A 111 1.65 10.15 -5.20
C THR A 111 2.63 11.32 -5.19
N VAL A 112 3.15 11.67 -6.36
CA VAL A 112 4.04 12.81 -6.56
C VAL A 112 3.47 13.63 -7.71
N GLU A 113 3.16 14.91 -7.46
CA GLU A 113 2.58 15.83 -8.44
C GLU A 113 1.38 15.23 -9.20
N GLY A 114 0.51 14.54 -8.46
CA GLY A 114 -0.69 13.92 -9.02
C GLY A 114 -0.46 12.56 -9.70
N GLN A 115 0.79 12.10 -9.82
CA GLN A 115 1.09 10.79 -10.40
C GLN A 115 1.26 9.73 -9.30
N CYS A 116 0.58 8.61 -9.45
CA CYS A 116 0.81 7.45 -8.61
C CYS A 116 2.08 6.73 -9.09
N ILE A 117 3.12 6.71 -8.28
CA ILE A 117 4.42 6.10 -8.62
C ILE A 117 4.65 4.77 -7.91
N GLY A 118 3.72 4.35 -7.10
CA GLY A 118 3.78 3.11 -6.35
C GLY A 118 2.79 3.12 -5.20
N ALA A 119 2.98 2.22 -4.27
CA ALA A 119 2.16 2.16 -3.07
C ALA A 119 2.87 1.42 -1.94
N VAL A 120 2.46 1.69 -0.70
CA VAL A 120 2.81 0.91 0.47
C VAL A 120 1.62 0.07 0.91
N GLY A 121 1.87 -1.13 1.38
CA GLY A 121 0.86 -2.00 1.99
C GLY A 121 1.33 -2.50 3.33
N VAL A 122 0.46 -2.45 4.32
CA VAL A 122 0.74 -2.87 5.70
C VAL A 122 -0.30 -3.89 6.13
N SER A 123 0.15 -4.98 6.73
CA SER A 123 -0.73 -6.02 7.27
C SER A 123 -0.19 -6.62 8.56
N GLY A 124 -1.05 -6.84 9.54
CA GLY A 124 -0.73 -7.49 10.82
C GLY A 124 -1.42 -6.89 12.04
N ALA A 125 -1.88 -5.66 11.95
CA ALA A 125 -2.67 -4.97 12.96
C ALA A 125 -4.16 -4.96 12.57
N PRO A 126 -5.06 -4.42 13.40
CA PRO A 126 -6.40 -4.07 12.90
C PRO A 126 -6.30 -3.18 11.66
N SER A 127 -7.19 -3.35 10.70
CA SER A 127 -7.03 -2.72 9.37
C SER A 127 -6.90 -1.20 9.40
N ALA A 128 -7.63 -0.53 10.29
CA ALA A 128 -7.49 0.93 10.47
C ALA A 128 -6.11 1.32 11.02
N VAL A 129 -5.51 0.47 11.84
CA VAL A 129 -4.16 0.67 12.38
C VAL A 129 -3.11 0.38 11.31
N ASP A 130 -3.31 -0.65 10.49
CA ASP A 130 -2.47 -0.92 9.32
C ASP A 130 -2.40 0.32 8.42
N ARG A 131 -3.54 0.95 8.16
CA ARG A 131 -3.62 2.20 7.40
C ARG A 131 -2.83 3.33 8.06
N GLN A 132 -2.96 3.48 9.36
CA GLN A 132 -2.24 4.51 10.13
C GLN A 132 -0.73 4.31 10.04
N ILE A 133 -0.26 3.07 10.10
CA ILE A 133 1.16 2.73 9.95
C ILE A 133 1.65 3.06 8.54
N GLY A 134 0.90 2.66 7.52
CA GLY A 134 1.23 2.99 6.13
C GLY A 134 1.25 4.49 5.87
N GLN A 135 0.29 5.22 6.43
CA GLN A 135 0.22 6.67 6.31
C GLN A 135 1.45 7.36 6.92
N ALA A 136 1.98 6.84 8.03
CA ALA A 136 3.21 7.37 8.61
C ALA A 136 4.39 7.27 7.64
N GLY A 137 4.47 6.18 6.88
CA GLY A 137 5.47 6.02 5.81
C GLY A 137 5.30 7.06 4.70
N ILE A 138 4.06 7.26 4.24
CA ILE A 138 3.75 8.26 3.20
C ILE A 138 4.06 9.68 3.69
N ASP A 139 3.70 10.00 4.93
CA ASP A 139 3.98 11.33 5.51
C ASP A 139 5.49 11.61 5.61
N ALA A 140 6.27 10.61 6.01
CA ALA A 140 7.73 10.73 6.05
C ALA A 140 8.33 10.95 4.65
N PHE A 141 7.84 10.23 3.66
CA PHE A 141 8.24 10.39 2.27
C PHE A 141 7.95 11.80 1.77
N ALA A 142 6.78 12.34 2.09
CA ALA A 142 6.38 13.68 1.65
C ALA A 142 7.22 14.80 2.29
N ARG A 143 7.72 14.58 3.52
CA ARG A 143 8.56 15.55 4.23
C ARG A 143 10.04 15.50 3.84
N ALA A 144 10.46 14.43 3.24
CA ALA A 144 11.88 14.21 2.92
C ALA A 144 12.37 15.11 1.78
#